data_f5e200666b441db0e4ad586380bffc78
#
_entry.id   f5e200666b441db0e4ad586380bffc78
#
_cell.length_a   1.000
_cell.length_b   1.000
_cell.length_c   1.000
_cell.angle_alpha   90.00
_cell.angle_beta   90.00
_cell.angle_gamma   90.00
#
_symmetry.space_group_name_H-M   'P 1'
#
loop_
_entity.id
_entity.type
_entity.pdbx_description
1 polymer ?
#
loop_
_entity_poly.entity_id
_entity_poly.type
_entity_poly.pdbx_seq_one_letter_code
_entity_poly.pdbx_strand_id
1 'polypeptide(L)'
;MSINLFTIFRTIWLRSETKFLFAFSLLPLVVPLLTNSPDMEVFYVAGDNASFSFFVSIVFQSQFKLILPTLIFSYMIYSTFRNEFNSGIMFLYKDLPKNRIFQAKLFSLMVLYCLYTLVTLCTSLIIFFLFLNKSNMLFSGDELLSREILSIFSTFFSNLVSILIMSYTSLKTNRAVTIVISIFFVLASILSSKMGWMGYLFPNAYISLSNASAFTSLAAMCLLSMVYITVFYILSYKKFKKMEF
;
A
#
# COMPACT_ATOMS: atom_id res chain seq x y z
N MET A 1 31.08 -12.98 1.57
CA MET A 1 30.47 -12.01 0.61
C MET A 1 29.20 -11.45 1.27
N SER A 2 29.16 -10.17 1.62
CA SER A 2 27.97 -9.56 2.20
C SER A 2 27.02 -9.23 1.08
N ILE A 3 25.83 -9.87 1.01
CA ILE A 3 24.77 -9.36 0.14
C ILE A 3 24.42 -7.97 0.67
N ASN A 4 24.76 -6.96 -0.08
CA ASN A 4 24.29 -5.63 0.18
C ASN A 4 22.78 -5.61 -0.11
N LEU A 5 21.99 -5.19 0.87
CA LEU A 5 20.55 -4.96 0.74
C LEU A 5 20.24 -4.14 -0.52
N PHE A 6 21.14 -3.25 -0.88
CA PHE A 6 21.11 -2.45 -2.10
C PHE A 6 21.10 -3.29 -3.38
N THR A 7 21.82 -4.41 -3.44
CA THR A 7 21.86 -5.26 -4.65
C THR A 7 20.49 -5.91 -4.91
N ILE A 8 19.83 -6.42 -3.86
CA ILE A 8 18.49 -7.01 -3.96
C ILE A 8 17.46 -5.94 -4.31
N PHE A 9 17.54 -4.77 -3.68
CA PHE A 9 16.68 -3.64 -4.01
C PHE A 9 16.84 -3.22 -5.48
N ARG A 10 18.08 -3.10 -5.99
CA ARG A 10 18.35 -2.75 -7.38
C ARG A 10 17.75 -3.76 -8.36
N THR A 11 17.82 -5.07 -8.07
CA THR A 11 17.21 -6.09 -8.93
C THR A 11 15.70 -5.97 -8.99
N ILE A 12 15.03 -5.64 -7.88
CA ILE A 12 13.58 -5.42 -7.85
C ILE A 12 13.23 -4.11 -8.56
N TRP A 13 14.02 -3.05 -8.35
CA TRP A 13 13.81 -1.73 -8.96
C TRP A 13 13.88 -1.76 -10.50
N LEU A 14 14.78 -2.54 -11.07
CA LEU A 14 14.97 -2.62 -12.52
C LEU A 14 13.90 -3.44 -13.25
N ARG A 15 13.00 -4.12 -12.53
CA ARG A 15 11.93 -4.91 -13.15
C ARG A 15 10.90 -4.01 -13.84
N SER A 16 10.34 -4.51 -14.94
CA SER A 16 9.28 -3.83 -15.68
C SER A 16 8.03 -3.58 -14.82
N GLU A 17 7.70 -4.52 -13.93
CA GLU A 17 6.57 -4.41 -13.02
C GLU A 17 6.68 -3.21 -12.07
N THR A 18 7.91 -2.91 -11.63
CA THR A 18 8.17 -1.72 -10.80
C THR A 18 7.88 -0.44 -11.56
N LYS A 19 8.27 -0.36 -12.83
CA LYS A 19 7.98 0.80 -13.68
C LYS A 19 6.47 0.98 -13.87
N PHE A 20 5.74 -0.12 -14.09
CA PHE A 20 4.28 -0.11 -14.17
C PHE A 20 3.64 0.37 -12.87
N LEU A 21 4.16 -0.07 -11.72
CA LEU A 21 3.67 0.40 -10.43
C LEU A 21 3.81 1.92 -10.30
N PHE A 22 4.99 2.45 -10.63
CA PHE A 22 5.23 3.89 -10.56
C PHE A 22 4.41 4.70 -11.58
N ALA A 23 3.92 4.11 -12.67
CA ALA A 23 2.97 4.77 -13.54
C ALA A 23 1.66 5.12 -12.82
N PHE A 24 1.22 4.32 -11.84
CA PHE A 24 0.05 4.65 -11.01
C PHE A 24 0.30 5.76 -10.01
N SER A 25 1.53 6.06 -9.65
CA SER A 25 1.84 7.23 -8.82
C SER A 25 1.60 8.57 -9.54
N LEU A 26 1.47 8.52 -10.88
CA LEU A 26 1.11 9.67 -11.71
C LEU A 26 -0.41 9.86 -11.88
N LEU A 27 -1.22 9.01 -11.23
CA LEU A 27 -2.68 9.10 -11.29
C LEU A 27 -3.23 10.49 -10.89
N PRO A 28 -2.64 11.24 -9.94
CA PRO A 28 -3.07 12.60 -9.66
C PRO A 28 -3.07 13.53 -10.88
N LEU A 29 -2.22 13.27 -11.91
CA LEU A 29 -2.20 14.04 -13.16
C LEU A 29 -3.50 13.92 -13.97
N VAL A 30 -4.22 12.83 -13.82
CA VAL A 30 -5.46 12.57 -14.53
C VAL A 30 -6.63 13.37 -13.94
N VAL A 31 -6.55 13.72 -12.65
CA VAL A 31 -7.61 14.42 -11.93
C VAL A 31 -7.99 15.76 -12.59
N PRO A 32 -7.06 16.67 -12.90
CA PRO A 32 -7.39 17.94 -13.54
C PRO A 32 -8.02 17.77 -14.94
N LEU A 33 -7.66 16.69 -15.64
CA LEU A 33 -8.24 16.39 -16.97
C LEU A 33 -9.70 15.95 -16.85
N LEU A 34 -10.07 15.31 -15.74
CA LEU A 34 -11.41 14.83 -15.47
C LEU A 34 -12.31 15.91 -14.84
N THR A 35 -11.73 16.94 -14.20
CA THR A 35 -12.51 18.02 -13.56
C THR A 35 -13.31 18.85 -14.58
N ASN A 36 -12.98 18.79 -15.86
CA ASN A 36 -13.73 19.44 -16.94
C ASN A 36 -14.94 18.62 -17.43
N SER A 37 -15.18 17.43 -16.88
CA SER A 37 -16.34 16.60 -17.26
C SER A 37 -17.48 16.80 -16.26
N PRO A 38 -18.73 17.05 -16.74
CA PRO A 38 -19.87 17.37 -15.87
C PRO A 38 -20.30 16.23 -14.94
N ASP A 39 -19.86 15.00 -15.19
CA ASP A 39 -20.22 13.82 -14.40
C ASP A 39 -19.34 13.58 -13.16
N MET A 40 -18.34 14.43 -12.91
CA MET A 40 -17.44 14.30 -11.77
C MET A 40 -17.73 15.32 -10.65
N GLU A 41 -18.97 15.38 -10.22
CA GLU A 41 -19.40 16.25 -9.08
C GLU A 41 -18.61 16.01 -7.80
N VAL A 42 -18.03 14.83 -7.61
CA VAL A 42 -17.24 14.49 -6.41
C VAL A 42 -16.00 15.39 -6.25
N PHE A 43 -15.42 15.86 -7.35
CA PHE A 43 -14.31 16.82 -7.31
C PHE A 43 -14.79 18.28 -7.30
N TYR A 44 -16.02 18.54 -7.75
CA TYR A 44 -16.65 19.87 -7.67
C TYR A 44 -17.22 20.19 -6.30
N VAL A 45 -17.62 19.20 -5.50
CA VAL A 45 -18.02 19.40 -4.08
C VAL A 45 -16.83 19.87 -3.24
N ALA A 46 -15.62 19.63 -3.71
CA ALA A 46 -14.40 20.27 -3.18
C ALA A 46 -14.30 21.76 -3.51
N GLY A 47 -15.34 22.37 -4.06
CA GLY A 47 -15.52 23.80 -4.33
C GLY A 47 -14.41 24.74 -3.85
N ASP A 48 -14.58 26.00 -3.81
CA ASP A 48 -13.57 27.03 -3.45
C ASP A 48 -12.76 26.80 -2.13
N ASN A 49 -13.05 25.71 -1.38
CA ASN A 49 -12.43 25.34 -0.09
C ASN A 49 -11.67 24.00 -0.10
N ALA A 50 -11.32 23.44 -1.26
CA ALA A 50 -10.57 22.18 -1.30
C ALA A 50 -9.17 22.36 -0.71
N SER A 51 -8.89 21.64 0.38
CA SER A 51 -7.56 21.62 1.01
C SER A 51 -6.65 20.59 0.34
N PHE A 52 -5.34 20.76 0.45
CA PHE A 52 -4.37 19.80 -0.03
C PHE A 52 -4.54 18.42 0.67
N SER A 53 -4.78 18.42 1.99
CA SER A 53 -4.98 17.20 2.76
C SER A 53 -6.20 16.40 2.27
N PHE A 54 -7.29 17.07 1.91
CA PHE A 54 -8.47 16.44 1.31
C PHE A 54 -8.13 15.81 -0.05
N PHE A 55 -7.45 16.55 -0.93
CA PHE A 55 -7.03 16.05 -2.23
C PHE A 55 -6.16 14.79 -2.11
N VAL A 56 -5.14 14.81 -1.24
CA VAL A 56 -4.27 13.65 -1.00
C VAL A 56 -5.08 12.46 -0.49
N SER A 57 -6.01 12.67 0.44
CA SER A 57 -6.84 11.59 0.98
C SER A 57 -7.66 10.88 -0.11
N ILE A 58 -8.24 11.66 -1.05
CA ILE A 58 -8.99 11.12 -2.19
C ILE A 58 -8.06 10.34 -3.14
N VAL A 59 -6.89 10.88 -3.45
CA VAL A 59 -5.92 10.20 -4.32
C VAL A 59 -5.51 8.85 -3.74
N PHE A 60 -5.15 8.79 -2.47
CA PHE A 60 -4.78 7.52 -1.83
C PHE A 60 -5.95 6.52 -1.79
N GLN A 61 -7.15 6.97 -1.45
CA GLN A 61 -8.33 6.11 -1.46
C GLN A 61 -8.67 5.62 -2.86
N SER A 62 -8.60 6.47 -3.88
CA SER A 62 -8.89 6.06 -5.26
C SER A 62 -7.87 5.03 -5.78
N GLN A 63 -6.58 5.21 -5.50
CA GLN A 63 -5.55 4.22 -5.82
C GLN A 63 -5.82 2.87 -5.13
N PHE A 64 -6.23 2.91 -3.87
CA PHE A 64 -6.57 1.70 -3.13
C PHE A 64 -7.80 0.99 -3.69
N LYS A 65 -8.85 1.74 -4.04
CA LYS A 65 -10.09 1.22 -4.64
C LYS A 65 -9.88 0.68 -6.05
N LEU A 66 -8.92 1.20 -6.81
CA LEU A 66 -8.59 0.70 -8.16
C LEU A 66 -8.05 -0.74 -8.17
N ILE A 67 -7.58 -1.28 -7.05
CA ILE A 67 -7.02 -2.63 -6.91
C ILE A 67 -5.78 -2.89 -7.80
N LEU A 68 -5.62 -2.21 -8.93
CA LEU A 68 -4.54 -2.43 -9.89
C LEU A 68 -3.12 -2.30 -9.28
N PRO A 69 -2.79 -1.26 -8.49
CA PRO A 69 -1.50 -1.18 -7.81
C PRO A 69 -1.24 -2.40 -6.92
N THR A 70 -2.27 -2.86 -6.21
CA THR A 70 -2.18 -4.04 -5.34
C THR A 70 -1.95 -5.33 -6.14
N LEU A 71 -2.55 -5.46 -7.32
CA LEU A 71 -2.31 -6.58 -8.24
C LEU A 71 -0.85 -6.63 -8.70
N ILE A 72 -0.29 -5.49 -9.09
CA ILE A 72 1.11 -5.39 -9.51
C ILE A 72 2.02 -5.74 -8.33
N PHE A 73 1.74 -5.23 -7.13
CA PHE A 73 2.48 -5.60 -5.93
C PHE A 73 2.42 -7.10 -5.65
N SER A 74 1.23 -7.72 -5.74
CA SER A 74 1.08 -9.16 -5.48
C SER A 74 1.89 -9.99 -6.47
N TYR A 75 1.91 -9.58 -7.73
CA TYR A 75 2.74 -10.21 -8.75
C TYR A 75 4.23 -10.04 -8.49
N MET A 76 4.67 -8.84 -8.14
CA MET A 76 6.07 -8.57 -7.80
C MET A 76 6.54 -9.37 -6.59
N ILE A 77 5.71 -9.48 -5.55
CA ILE A 77 6.00 -10.28 -4.36
C ILE A 77 6.13 -11.75 -4.73
N TYR A 78 5.18 -12.28 -5.50
CA TYR A 78 5.23 -13.66 -5.97
C TYR A 78 6.49 -13.91 -6.82
N SER A 79 6.81 -13.01 -7.73
CA SER A 79 8.02 -13.08 -8.56
C SER A 79 9.29 -13.09 -7.72
N THR A 80 9.37 -12.24 -6.69
CA THR A 80 10.54 -12.10 -5.83
C THR A 80 10.76 -13.31 -4.90
N PHE A 81 9.69 -13.92 -4.40
CA PHE A 81 9.81 -15.03 -3.46
C PHE A 81 9.71 -16.40 -4.16
N ARG A 82 8.69 -16.61 -4.98
CA ARG A 82 8.38 -17.94 -5.52
C ARG A 82 9.03 -18.21 -6.87
N ASN A 83 8.99 -17.26 -7.81
CA ASN A 83 9.61 -17.50 -9.12
C ASN A 83 11.13 -17.62 -9.02
N GLU A 84 11.79 -16.82 -8.18
CA GLU A 84 13.23 -16.94 -7.97
C GLU A 84 13.60 -18.29 -7.31
N PHE A 85 12.70 -18.83 -6.49
CA PHE A 85 12.87 -20.16 -5.94
C PHE A 85 12.72 -21.23 -7.02
N ASN A 86 11.65 -21.19 -7.81
CA ASN A 86 11.36 -22.17 -8.85
C ASN A 86 12.36 -22.15 -10.01
N SER A 87 12.96 -20.99 -10.30
CA SER A 87 13.97 -20.80 -11.35
C SER A 87 15.37 -21.24 -10.92
N GLY A 88 15.55 -21.67 -9.67
CA GLY A 88 16.86 -22.06 -9.15
C GLY A 88 17.82 -20.88 -8.86
N ILE A 89 17.41 -19.62 -9.10
CA ILE A 89 18.23 -18.44 -8.78
C ILE A 89 18.63 -18.42 -7.30
N MET A 90 17.81 -19.03 -6.45
CA MET A 90 18.11 -19.15 -5.01
C MET A 90 19.37 -19.97 -4.72
N PHE A 91 19.82 -20.86 -5.62
CA PHE A 91 21.08 -21.58 -5.47
C PHE A 91 22.29 -20.63 -5.47
N LEU A 92 22.19 -19.48 -6.12
CA LEU A 92 23.25 -18.46 -6.09
C LEU A 92 23.46 -17.87 -4.69
N TYR A 93 22.49 -18.05 -3.83
CA TYR A 93 22.50 -17.56 -2.44
C TYR A 93 22.70 -18.67 -1.40
N LYS A 94 23.08 -19.90 -1.83
CA LYS A 94 23.21 -21.09 -0.96
C LYS A 94 24.13 -20.85 0.24
N ASP A 95 25.20 -20.11 0.03
CA ASP A 95 26.22 -19.81 1.08
C ASP A 95 25.78 -18.75 2.08
N LEU A 96 24.58 -18.18 1.91
CA LEU A 96 24.10 -17.09 2.73
C LEU A 96 23.02 -17.57 3.72
N PRO A 97 22.96 -16.99 4.92
CA PRO A 97 21.94 -17.36 5.88
C PRO A 97 20.54 -16.96 5.35
N LYS A 98 19.64 -17.93 5.26
CA LYS A 98 18.25 -17.79 4.79
C LYS A 98 17.54 -16.58 5.41
N ASN A 99 17.84 -16.29 6.69
CA ASN A 99 17.28 -15.16 7.42
C ASN A 99 17.61 -13.82 6.73
N ARG A 100 18.86 -13.60 6.38
CA ARG A 100 19.31 -12.34 5.73
C ARG A 100 18.69 -12.17 4.36
N ILE A 101 18.56 -13.25 3.59
CA ILE A 101 17.93 -13.21 2.26
C ILE A 101 16.46 -12.83 2.39
N PHE A 102 15.72 -13.47 3.30
CA PHE A 102 14.31 -13.18 3.53
C PHE A 102 14.09 -11.73 3.95
N GLN A 103 14.85 -11.28 4.97
CA GLN A 103 14.76 -9.90 5.47
C GLN A 103 15.10 -8.88 4.37
N ALA A 104 16.16 -9.11 3.61
CA ALA A 104 16.56 -8.20 2.53
C ALA A 104 15.48 -8.09 1.43
N LYS A 105 14.85 -9.21 1.04
CA LYS A 105 13.75 -9.20 0.06
C LYS A 105 12.51 -8.47 0.59
N LEU A 106 12.09 -8.81 1.81
CA LEU A 106 10.90 -8.20 2.40
C LEU A 106 11.11 -6.70 2.62
N PHE A 107 12.26 -6.31 3.18
CA PHE A 107 12.59 -4.90 3.40
C PHE A 107 12.67 -4.12 2.10
N SER A 108 13.26 -4.70 1.04
CA SER A 108 13.30 -4.07 -0.28
C SER A 108 11.90 -3.79 -0.84
N LEU A 109 10.95 -4.70 -0.67
CA LEU A 109 9.56 -4.51 -1.08
C LEU A 109 8.85 -3.43 -0.25
N MET A 110 9.11 -3.38 1.05
CA MET A 110 8.57 -2.32 1.92
C MET A 110 9.13 -0.94 1.55
N VAL A 111 10.44 -0.84 1.32
CA VAL A 111 11.08 0.41 0.87
C VAL A 111 10.51 0.85 -0.48
N LEU A 112 10.30 -0.08 -1.41
CA LEU A 112 9.70 0.22 -2.69
C LEU A 112 8.26 0.76 -2.55
N TYR A 113 7.47 0.20 -1.64
CA TYR A 113 6.15 0.73 -1.33
C TYR A 113 6.22 2.15 -0.71
N CYS A 114 7.14 2.38 0.23
CA CYS A 114 7.36 3.72 0.79
C CYS A 114 7.78 4.74 -0.28
N LEU A 115 8.63 4.35 -1.23
CA LEU A 115 9.00 5.20 -2.37
C LEU A 115 7.80 5.49 -3.28
N TYR A 116 6.99 4.47 -3.56
CA TYR A 116 5.75 4.64 -4.33
C TYR A 116 4.81 5.65 -3.67
N THR A 117 4.56 5.53 -2.36
CA THR A 117 3.71 6.49 -1.62
C THR A 117 4.29 7.88 -1.59
N LEU A 118 5.62 8.00 -1.45
CA LEU A 118 6.31 9.29 -1.46
C LEU A 118 6.19 9.98 -2.83
N VAL A 119 6.40 9.24 -3.93
CA VAL A 119 6.22 9.78 -5.28
C VAL A 119 4.77 10.21 -5.51
N THR A 120 3.79 9.42 -5.04
CA THR A 120 2.38 9.81 -5.12
C THR A 120 2.09 11.10 -4.34
N LEU A 121 2.67 11.28 -3.17
CA LEU A 121 2.55 12.53 -2.39
C LEU A 121 3.17 13.72 -3.15
N CYS A 122 4.37 13.55 -3.70
CA CYS A 122 5.03 14.60 -4.47
C CYS A 122 4.23 14.99 -5.72
N THR A 123 3.73 14.01 -6.48
CA THR A 123 2.89 14.28 -7.66
C THR A 123 1.58 14.96 -7.26
N SER A 124 0.95 14.54 -6.17
CA SER A 124 -0.27 15.18 -5.64
C SER A 124 -0.01 16.62 -5.24
N LEU A 125 1.13 16.90 -4.60
CA LEU A 125 1.52 18.25 -4.21
C LEU A 125 1.71 19.15 -5.44
N ILE A 126 2.45 18.68 -6.44
CA ILE A 126 2.69 19.44 -7.69
C ILE A 126 1.36 19.75 -8.37
N ILE A 127 0.49 18.75 -8.53
CA ILE A 127 -0.79 18.92 -9.21
C ILE A 127 -1.73 19.85 -8.45
N PHE A 128 -1.78 19.72 -7.13
CA PHE A 128 -2.61 20.60 -6.30
C PHE A 128 -2.21 22.07 -6.49
N PHE A 129 -0.93 22.40 -6.37
CA PHE A 129 -0.47 23.77 -6.50
C PHE A 129 -0.57 24.33 -7.92
N LEU A 130 -0.40 23.52 -8.96
CA LEU A 130 -0.47 23.99 -10.34
C LEU A 130 -1.91 24.19 -10.85
N PHE A 131 -2.85 23.33 -10.44
CA PHE A 131 -4.16 23.25 -11.07
C PHE A 131 -5.33 23.51 -10.12
N LEU A 132 -5.22 23.19 -8.83
CA LEU A 132 -6.34 23.17 -7.89
C LEU A 132 -6.27 24.25 -6.81
N ASN A 133 -5.13 24.92 -6.65
CA ASN A 133 -4.92 25.87 -5.57
C ASN A 133 -5.58 27.23 -5.83
N LYS A 134 -6.92 27.27 -5.76
CA LYS A 134 -7.68 28.53 -5.81
C LYS A 134 -7.79 29.21 -4.43
N SER A 135 -7.81 28.42 -3.36
CA SER A 135 -8.07 28.89 -1.98
C SER A 135 -6.83 29.07 -1.13
N ASN A 136 -5.63 28.66 -1.59
CA ASN A 136 -4.37 28.63 -0.83
C ASN A 136 -4.45 27.86 0.50
N MET A 137 -5.45 27.02 0.70
CA MET A 137 -5.62 26.24 1.92
C MET A 137 -4.83 24.92 1.84
N LEU A 138 -3.80 24.78 2.68
CA LEU A 138 -3.05 23.53 2.81
C LEU A 138 -3.81 22.49 3.63
N PHE A 139 -4.54 22.92 4.64
CA PHE A 139 -5.25 22.04 5.56
C PHE A 139 -6.71 22.47 5.71
N SER A 140 -7.60 21.48 5.81
CA SER A 140 -9.00 21.66 6.15
C SER A 140 -9.16 22.03 7.64
N GLY A 141 -10.35 22.44 8.07
CA GLY A 141 -10.66 22.66 9.48
C GLY A 141 -10.43 21.40 10.33
N ASP A 142 -10.20 21.57 11.64
CA ASP A 142 -9.68 20.52 12.54
C ASP A 142 -10.43 19.18 12.50
N GLU A 143 -11.74 19.17 12.40
CA GLU A 143 -12.52 17.93 12.33
C GLU A 143 -12.35 17.20 10.99
N LEU A 144 -12.33 17.92 9.88
CA LEU A 144 -12.12 17.36 8.54
C LEU A 144 -10.69 16.87 8.39
N LEU A 145 -9.72 17.66 8.86
CA LEU A 145 -8.31 17.30 8.83
C LEU A 145 -8.04 15.99 9.54
N SER A 146 -8.66 15.76 10.68
CA SER A 146 -8.49 14.51 11.43
C SER A 146 -8.96 13.28 10.65
N ARG A 147 -10.09 13.37 9.93
CA ARG A 147 -10.61 12.29 9.06
C ARG A 147 -9.73 12.05 7.84
N GLU A 148 -9.22 13.10 7.24
CA GLU A 148 -8.32 13.04 6.08
C GLU A 148 -7.01 12.34 6.46
N ILE A 149 -6.41 12.71 7.57
CA ILE A 149 -5.19 12.07 8.11
C ILE A 149 -5.47 10.59 8.41
N LEU A 150 -6.56 10.27 9.09
CA LEU A 150 -6.95 8.87 9.35
C LEU A 150 -7.10 8.07 8.06
N SER A 151 -7.69 8.66 7.02
CA SER A 151 -7.87 8.04 5.73
C SER A 151 -6.53 7.71 5.04
N ILE A 152 -5.59 8.65 5.04
CA ILE A 152 -4.25 8.46 4.45
C ILE A 152 -3.51 7.34 5.19
N PHE A 153 -3.46 7.39 6.53
CA PHE A 153 -2.81 6.37 7.33
C PHE A 153 -3.47 5.00 7.21
N SER A 154 -4.79 4.95 7.17
CA SER A 154 -5.55 3.72 6.99
C SER A 154 -5.18 3.02 5.67
N THR A 155 -5.15 3.76 4.58
CA THR A 155 -4.77 3.25 3.26
C THR A 155 -3.32 2.77 3.27
N PHE A 156 -2.42 3.54 3.87
CA PHE A 156 -1.01 3.19 4.00
C PHE A 156 -0.81 1.88 4.76
N PHE A 157 -1.42 1.74 5.94
CA PHE A 157 -1.31 0.54 6.76
C PHE A 157 -2.01 -0.67 6.13
N SER A 158 -3.17 -0.49 5.49
CA SER A 158 -3.86 -1.57 4.77
C SER A 158 -2.99 -2.16 3.67
N ASN A 159 -2.29 -1.33 2.90
CA ASN A 159 -1.35 -1.80 1.89
C ASN A 159 -0.12 -2.49 2.48
N LEU A 160 0.45 -1.97 3.58
CA LEU A 160 1.56 -2.64 4.28
C LEU A 160 1.17 -4.03 4.77
N VAL A 161 0.00 -4.15 5.39
CA VAL A 161 -0.53 -5.44 5.84
C VAL A 161 -0.74 -6.39 4.65
N SER A 162 -1.28 -5.87 3.53
CA SER A 162 -1.48 -6.67 2.32
C SER A 162 -0.18 -7.23 1.76
N ILE A 163 0.91 -6.43 1.73
CA ILE A 163 2.26 -6.87 1.29
C ILE A 163 2.74 -8.07 2.11
N LEU A 164 2.53 -8.05 3.42
CA LEU A 164 2.94 -9.16 4.30
C LEU A 164 2.08 -10.41 4.11
N ILE A 165 0.77 -10.25 3.98
CA ILE A 165 -0.14 -11.35 3.67
C ILE A 165 0.26 -12.00 2.33
N MET A 166 0.53 -11.18 1.30
CA MET A 166 0.99 -11.65 0.00
C MET A 166 2.35 -12.35 0.07
N SER A 167 3.28 -11.86 0.90
CA SER A 167 4.58 -12.50 1.12
C SER A 167 4.40 -13.90 1.70
N TYR A 168 3.52 -14.06 2.69
CA TYR A 168 3.21 -15.38 3.25
C TYR A 168 2.52 -16.30 2.25
N THR A 169 1.51 -15.80 1.56
CA THR A 169 0.72 -16.61 0.60
C THR A 169 1.56 -17.03 -0.60
N SER A 170 2.45 -16.17 -1.11
CA SER A 170 3.35 -16.49 -2.23
C SER A 170 4.31 -17.65 -1.91
N LEU A 171 4.72 -17.80 -0.65
CA LEU A 171 5.56 -18.91 -0.20
C LEU A 171 4.80 -20.24 -0.06
N LYS A 172 3.47 -20.18 0.07
CA LYS A 172 2.62 -21.34 0.32
C LYS A 172 1.85 -21.82 -0.91
N THR A 173 1.45 -20.89 -1.78
CA THR A 173 0.48 -21.13 -2.85
C THR A 173 1.01 -20.74 -4.23
N ASN A 174 0.19 -20.98 -5.25
CA ASN A 174 0.48 -20.61 -6.62
C ASN A 174 0.19 -19.12 -6.88
N ARG A 175 0.68 -18.61 -8.03
CA ARG A 175 0.53 -17.20 -8.44
C ARG A 175 -0.92 -16.74 -8.44
N ALA A 176 -1.83 -17.52 -9.05
CA ALA A 176 -3.23 -17.15 -9.13
C ALA A 176 -3.88 -17.02 -7.75
N VAL A 177 -3.61 -17.96 -6.84
CA VAL A 177 -4.15 -17.93 -5.46
C VAL A 177 -3.61 -16.73 -4.68
N THR A 178 -2.32 -16.40 -4.82
CA THR A 178 -1.74 -15.21 -4.17
C THR A 178 -2.44 -13.93 -4.63
N ILE A 179 -2.69 -13.80 -5.92
CA ILE A 179 -3.39 -12.64 -6.51
C ILE A 179 -4.84 -12.59 -6.00
N VAL A 180 -5.57 -13.69 -6.03
CA VAL A 180 -6.97 -13.76 -5.55
C VAL A 180 -7.07 -13.37 -4.09
N ILE A 181 -6.18 -13.88 -3.23
CA ILE A 181 -6.16 -13.52 -1.80
C ILE A 181 -5.90 -12.02 -1.62
N SER A 182 -5.01 -11.43 -2.42
CA SER A 182 -4.73 -9.99 -2.34
C SER A 182 -5.94 -9.15 -2.72
N ILE A 183 -6.64 -9.51 -3.80
CA ILE A 183 -7.89 -8.84 -4.22
C ILE A 183 -8.94 -8.97 -3.12
N PHE A 184 -9.13 -10.17 -2.59
CA PHE A 184 -10.12 -10.43 -1.55
C PHE A 184 -9.84 -9.59 -0.29
N PHE A 185 -8.57 -9.50 0.14
CA PHE A 185 -8.19 -8.67 1.28
C PHE A 185 -8.50 -7.19 1.05
N VAL A 186 -8.20 -6.65 -0.14
CA VAL A 186 -8.49 -5.26 -0.48
C VAL A 186 -9.98 -5.00 -0.53
N LEU A 187 -10.76 -5.88 -1.18
CA LEU A 187 -12.22 -5.76 -1.22
C LEU A 187 -12.84 -5.83 0.17
N ALA A 188 -12.40 -6.76 1.02
CA ALA A 188 -12.85 -6.86 2.40
C ALA A 188 -12.48 -5.59 3.19
N SER A 189 -11.29 -5.04 2.98
CA SER A 189 -10.87 -3.78 3.60
C SER A 189 -11.72 -2.57 3.14
N ILE A 190 -12.10 -2.51 1.86
CA ILE A 190 -13.00 -1.46 1.35
C ILE A 190 -14.41 -1.60 1.95
N LEU A 191 -14.90 -2.81 2.09
CA LEU A 191 -16.22 -3.09 2.64
C LEU A 191 -16.27 -3.09 4.18
N SER A 192 -15.13 -2.93 4.84
CA SER A 192 -14.99 -3.08 6.29
C SER A 192 -15.97 -2.20 7.09
N SER A 193 -16.24 -0.97 6.64
CA SER A 193 -17.20 -0.06 7.27
C SER A 193 -18.65 -0.59 7.28
N LYS A 194 -18.98 -1.54 6.39
CA LYS A 194 -20.31 -2.16 6.28
C LYS A 194 -20.40 -3.53 6.96
N MET A 195 -19.27 -4.10 7.41
CA MET A 195 -19.19 -5.46 7.96
C MET A 195 -19.47 -5.53 9.48
N GLY A 196 -19.95 -4.46 10.10
CA GLY A 196 -20.22 -4.42 11.56
C GLY A 196 -18.95 -4.73 12.37
N TRP A 197 -19.06 -5.65 13.36
CA TRP A 197 -17.93 -5.99 14.23
C TRP A 197 -16.72 -6.62 13.51
N MET A 198 -16.94 -7.35 12.42
CA MET A 198 -15.84 -7.92 11.60
C MET A 198 -15.03 -6.84 10.90
N GLY A 199 -15.60 -5.67 10.67
CA GLY A 199 -14.90 -4.55 10.08
C GLY A 199 -13.68 -4.12 10.88
N TYR A 200 -13.73 -4.21 12.21
CA TYR A 200 -12.61 -3.83 13.09
C TYR A 200 -11.32 -4.66 12.90
N LEU A 201 -11.39 -5.75 12.13
CA LEU A 201 -10.21 -6.49 11.71
C LEU A 201 -9.42 -5.78 10.60
N PHE A 202 -9.97 -4.73 10.01
CA PHE A 202 -9.33 -3.99 8.93
C PHE A 202 -9.01 -2.55 9.35
N PRO A 203 -7.81 -2.03 9.02
CA PRO A 203 -7.44 -0.66 9.35
C PRO A 203 -8.44 0.39 8.84
N ASN A 204 -9.10 0.13 7.70
CA ASN A 204 -10.06 1.05 7.08
C ASN A 204 -11.35 1.27 7.89
N ALA A 205 -11.74 0.34 8.74
CA ALA A 205 -12.94 0.51 9.56
C ALA A 205 -12.81 1.63 10.59
N TYR A 206 -11.58 1.92 11.02
CA TYR A 206 -11.31 2.93 12.05
C TYR A 206 -11.52 4.37 11.58
N ILE A 207 -11.68 4.61 10.28
CA ILE A 207 -12.03 5.93 9.71
C ILE A 207 -13.48 6.31 10.11
N SER A 208 -14.38 5.33 10.20
CA SER A 208 -15.82 5.53 10.41
C SER A 208 -16.27 5.47 11.87
N LEU A 209 -15.34 5.37 12.83
CA LEU A 209 -15.65 5.36 14.26
C LEU A 209 -16.09 6.75 14.71
N SER A 210 -17.43 6.98 14.69
CA SER A 210 -18.05 8.27 15.02
C SER A 210 -17.85 8.71 16.48
N ASN A 211 -17.61 7.76 17.39
CA ASN A 211 -17.56 8.01 18.84
C ASN A 211 -16.14 8.05 19.43
N ALA A 212 -15.10 7.81 18.64
CA ALA A 212 -13.73 7.80 19.12
C ALA A 212 -13.00 9.08 18.69
N SER A 213 -12.11 9.59 19.56
CA SER A 213 -11.23 10.68 19.16
C SER A 213 -10.32 10.22 18.00
N ALA A 214 -9.91 11.15 17.13
CA ALA A 214 -9.02 10.84 16.01
C ALA A 214 -7.73 10.16 16.48
N PHE A 215 -7.22 10.55 17.63
CA PHE A 215 -6.02 9.96 18.22
C PHE A 215 -6.23 8.50 18.64
N THR A 216 -7.35 8.17 19.28
CA THR A 216 -7.67 6.77 19.67
C THR A 216 -7.87 5.88 18.46
N SER A 217 -8.53 6.38 17.41
CA SER A 217 -8.71 5.65 16.14
C SER A 217 -7.36 5.37 15.46
N LEU A 218 -6.47 6.35 15.43
CA LEU A 218 -5.12 6.20 14.86
C LEU A 218 -4.28 5.21 15.69
N ALA A 219 -4.32 5.31 17.01
CA ALA A 219 -3.61 4.39 17.90
C ALA A 219 -4.10 2.93 17.71
N ALA A 220 -5.41 2.71 17.64
CA ALA A 220 -6.00 1.40 17.42
C ALA A 220 -5.61 0.82 16.05
N MET A 221 -5.63 1.66 15.00
CA MET A 221 -5.20 1.28 13.65
C MET A 221 -3.71 0.89 13.62
N CYS A 222 -2.84 1.65 14.29
CA CYS A 222 -1.41 1.34 14.40
C CYS A 222 -1.19 0.02 15.15
N LEU A 223 -1.85 -0.18 16.29
CA LEU A 223 -1.74 -1.41 17.07
C LEU A 223 -2.19 -2.63 16.28
N LEU A 224 -3.35 -2.54 15.61
CA LEU A 224 -3.83 -3.62 14.74
C LEU A 224 -2.83 -3.94 13.64
N SER A 225 -2.30 -2.93 12.96
CA SER A 225 -1.33 -3.10 11.89
C SER A 225 -0.04 -3.73 12.38
N MET A 226 0.46 -3.32 13.56
CA MET A 226 1.64 -3.92 14.20
C MET A 226 1.43 -5.42 14.51
N VAL A 227 0.24 -5.80 14.98
CA VAL A 227 -0.11 -7.21 15.22
C VAL A 227 -0.06 -7.99 13.92
N TYR A 228 -0.68 -7.50 12.84
CA TYR A 228 -0.62 -8.14 11.53
C TYR A 228 0.81 -8.26 11.01
N ILE A 229 1.60 -7.18 11.10
CA ILE A 229 3.00 -7.15 10.66
C ILE A 229 3.80 -8.23 11.38
N THR A 230 3.69 -8.30 12.70
CA THR A 230 4.43 -9.31 13.50
C THR A 230 4.00 -10.73 13.19
N VAL A 231 2.71 -11.00 13.13
CA VAL A 231 2.18 -12.34 12.87
C VAL A 231 2.60 -12.83 11.48
N PHE A 232 2.34 -12.05 10.44
CA PHE A 232 2.66 -12.46 9.06
C PHE A 232 4.16 -12.48 8.78
N TYR A 233 4.95 -11.61 9.42
CA TYR A 233 6.40 -11.69 9.36
C TYR A 233 6.91 -13.03 9.92
N ILE A 234 6.47 -13.42 11.11
CA ILE A 234 6.88 -14.68 11.76
C ILE A 234 6.44 -15.88 10.92
N LEU A 235 5.20 -15.89 10.42
CA LEU A 235 4.66 -16.96 9.58
C LEU A 235 5.44 -17.10 8.27
N SER A 236 5.69 -15.99 7.59
CA SER A 236 6.46 -15.96 6.34
C SER A 236 7.89 -16.43 6.56
N TYR A 237 8.53 -15.95 7.61
CA TYR A 237 9.90 -16.35 7.97
C TYR A 237 10.01 -17.85 8.28
N LYS A 238 9.10 -18.40 9.12
CA LYS A 238 9.07 -19.84 9.43
C LYS A 238 8.87 -20.68 8.18
N LYS A 239 8.01 -20.23 7.25
CA LYS A 239 7.77 -20.93 5.99
C LYS A 239 9.00 -20.88 5.08
N PHE A 240 9.61 -19.70 4.92
CA PHE A 240 10.81 -19.52 4.10
C PHE A 240 11.99 -20.37 4.59
N LYS A 241 12.19 -20.45 5.91
CA LYS A 241 13.25 -21.26 6.52
C LYS A 241 13.12 -22.76 6.20
N LYS A 242 11.86 -23.26 6.06
CA LYS A 242 11.56 -24.68 5.75
C LYS A 242 11.70 -25.02 4.26
N MET A 243 11.91 -24.03 3.40
CA MET A 243 12.16 -24.28 1.97
C MET A 243 13.60 -24.79 1.80
N GLU A 244 13.75 -25.92 1.16
CA GLU A 244 15.05 -26.49 0.79
C GLU A 244 15.48 -25.92 -0.55
N PHE A 245 16.77 -25.53 -0.64
CA PHE A 245 17.40 -25.05 -1.85
C PHE A 245 18.11 -26.21 -2.56
#